data_27f8ed41787db49e48c128eae08bb6bf
#
_entry.id   27f8ed41787db49e48c128eae08bb6bf
#
_cell.length_a   1.000
_cell.length_b   1.000
_cell.length_c   1.000
_cell.angle_alpha   90.00
_cell.angle_beta   90.00
_cell.angle_gamma   90.00
#
_symmetry.space_group_name_H-M   'P 1'
#
loop_
_entity.id
_entity.type
_entity.pdbx_description
1 polymer ?
#
loop_
_entity_poly.entity_id
_entity_poly.type
_entity_poly.pdbx_seq_one_letter_code
_entity_poly.pdbx_strand_id
1 'polypeptide(L)'
;KEKYKTIEELNRAWNTSFWGHTFYDWEEIVVPNLQSEHFEENRTTFQGISLDYRRFCSDSLLANYRAEYAAVKAVTPDIPVTTNLMGAYKELDYQKWAKYMDFVSWDNYPANDTPAAEIAMNHDLMRGIKQGQPFALMEQTPSVTNWLSYNALKRPGMMRLLSYQAVAHGADTV
;
A
#
# COMPACT_ATOMS: atom_id res chain seq x y z
N LYS A 1 0.37 -10.74 -20.78
CA LYS A 1 -0.39 -11.36 -21.91
C LYS A 1 -1.89 -11.17 -21.73
N GLU A 2 -2.47 -11.52 -20.58
CA GLU A 2 -3.92 -11.43 -20.37
C GLU A 2 -4.51 -10.03 -20.59
N LYS A 3 -3.82 -8.98 -20.16
CA LYS A 3 -4.27 -7.59 -20.27
C LYS A 3 -4.26 -7.06 -21.70
N TYR A 4 -3.17 -7.29 -22.44
CA TYR A 4 -2.94 -6.66 -23.73
C TYR A 4 -3.22 -7.57 -24.94
N LYS A 5 -3.38 -8.86 -24.73
CA LYS A 5 -3.67 -9.89 -25.75
C LYS A 5 -2.55 -10.07 -26.78
N THR A 6 -2.12 -8.99 -27.45
CA THR A 6 -1.03 -9.02 -28.42
C THR A 6 0.12 -8.10 -28.01
N ILE A 7 1.31 -8.35 -28.58
CA ILE A 7 2.49 -7.53 -28.33
C ILE A 7 2.32 -6.13 -28.93
N GLU A 8 1.61 -6.01 -30.04
CA GLU A 8 1.30 -4.74 -30.70
C GLU A 8 0.38 -3.87 -29.83
N GLU A 9 -0.62 -4.45 -29.16
CA GLU A 9 -1.47 -3.73 -28.22
C GLU A 9 -0.69 -3.24 -27.00
N LEU A 10 0.21 -4.08 -26.49
CA LEU A 10 1.13 -3.68 -25.41
C LEU A 10 1.99 -2.51 -25.84
N ASN A 11 2.66 -2.62 -26.99
CA ASN A 11 3.53 -1.58 -27.52
C ASN A 11 2.79 -0.25 -27.69
N ARG A 12 1.56 -0.29 -28.17
CA ARG A 12 0.70 0.90 -28.28
C ARG A 12 0.37 1.50 -26.92
N ALA A 13 -0.03 0.66 -25.97
CA ALA A 13 -0.42 1.10 -24.63
C ALA A 13 0.75 1.69 -23.83
N TRP A 14 1.94 1.16 -24.00
CA TRP A 14 3.16 1.65 -23.34
C TRP A 14 3.92 2.70 -24.12
N ASN A 15 3.47 3.01 -25.35
CA ASN A 15 4.15 3.95 -26.27
C ASN A 15 5.62 3.59 -26.54
N THR A 16 5.91 2.32 -26.74
CA THR A 16 7.27 1.78 -26.85
C THR A 16 7.96 2.14 -28.17
N SER A 17 7.23 2.66 -29.16
CA SER A 17 7.82 3.21 -30.38
C SER A 17 8.71 4.43 -30.10
N PHE A 18 8.49 5.10 -28.97
CA PHE A 18 9.32 6.23 -28.56
C PHE A 18 10.76 5.75 -28.26
N TRP A 19 11.73 6.36 -28.88
CA TRP A 19 13.16 6.00 -28.81
C TRP A 19 13.50 4.54 -29.15
N GLY A 20 12.68 3.87 -29.96
CA GLY A 20 12.97 2.52 -30.43
C GLY A 20 12.88 1.42 -29.37
N HIS A 21 12.04 1.59 -28.38
CA HIS A 21 11.86 0.64 -27.28
C HIS A 21 10.77 -0.41 -27.56
N THR A 22 10.47 -0.64 -28.83
CA THR A 22 9.46 -1.61 -29.27
C THR A 22 9.85 -3.03 -28.88
N PHE A 23 8.93 -3.73 -28.24
CA PHE A 23 9.06 -5.16 -27.98
C PHE A 23 8.51 -5.95 -29.18
N TYR A 24 9.20 -7.01 -29.54
CA TYR A 24 8.81 -7.92 -30.62
C TYR A 24 8.32 -9.26 -30.09
N ASP A 25 8.73 -9.62 -28.87
CA ASP A 25 8.28 -10.80 -28.16
C ASP A 25 8.00 -10.49 -26.68
N TRP A 26 7.13 -11.29 -26.07
CA TRP A 26 6.82 -11.20 -24.65
C TRP A 26 8.00 -11.52 -23.74
N GLU A 27 8.95 -12.32 -24.21
CA GLU A 27 10.13 -12.73 -23.46
C GLU A 27 11.18 -11.61 -23.37
N GLU A 28 11.07 -10.58 -24.21
CA GLU A 28 11.93 -9.39 -24.14
C GLU A 28 11.55 -8.47 -22.98
N ILE A 29 10.38 -8.67 -22.36
CA ILE A 29 9.88 -7.83 -21.27
C ILE A 29 10.51 -8.29 -19.97
N VAL A 30 11.46 -7.51 -19.47
CA VAL A 30 12.13 -7.73 -18.20
C VAL A 30 11.53 -6.86 -17.08
N VAL A 31 11.77 -7.24 -15.83
CA VAL A 31 11.41 -6.42 -14.67
C VAL A 31 12.09 -5.05 -14.77
N PRO A 32 11.37 -3.95 -14.52
CA PRO A 32 11.95 -2.62 -14.49
C PRO A 32 13.16 -2.54 -13.56
N ASN A 33 14.25 -1.99 -14.06
CA ASN A 33 15.51 -1.84 -13.33
C ASN A 33 16.30 -0.63 -13.86
N LEU A 34 17.42 -0.29 -13.23
CA LEU A 34 18.24 0.86 -13.59
C LEU A 34 18.75 0.82 -15.03
N GLN A 35 18.96 -0.36 -15.61
CA GLN A 35 19.44 -0.50 -16.97
C GLN A 35 18.33 -0.39 -18.01
N SER A 36 17.12 -0.88 -17.68
CA SER A 36 15.99 -0.88 -18.61
C SER A 36 15.16 0.42 -18.53
N GLU A 37 15.19 1.14 -17.40
CA GLU A 37 14.24 2.24 -17.15
C GLU A 37 14.86 3.56 -16.72
N HIS A 38 16.16 3.66 -16.53
CA HIS A 38 16.80 4.87 -15.99
C HIS A 38 16.09 5.39 -14.74
N PHE A 39 15.93 4.51 -13.75
CA PHE A 39 15.25 4.83 -12.50
C PHE A 39 16.03 5.88 -11.71
N GLU A 40 15.50 7.08 -11.60
CA GLU A 40 15.94 8.08 -10.64
C GLU A 40 14.79 8.34 -9.66
N GLU A 41 14.89 7.85 -8.44
CA GLU A 41 13.94 8.06 -7.33
C GLU A 41 12.46 7.91 -7.73
N ASN A 42 11.84 9.00 -8.18
CA ASN A 42 10.42 9.07 -8.58
C ASN A 42 10.21 9.24 -10.09
N ARG A 43 11.25 9.11 -10.90
CA ARG A 43 11.19 9.26 -12.34
C ARG A 43 11.40 7.92 -13.03
N THR A 44 10.63 7.67 -14.07
CA THR A 44 10.77 6.50 -14.94
C THR A 44 10.67 6.95 -16.40
N THR A 45 11.51 6.38 -17.22
CA THR A 45 11.48 6.62 -18.67
C THR A 45 10.26 5.95 -19.31
N PHE A 46 9.86 4.80 -18.77
CA PHE A 46 8.72 4.01 -19.25
C PHE A 46 7.61 3.93 -18.22
N GLN A 47 6.72 4.89 -18.28
CA GLN A 47 5.60 4.99 -17.34
C GLN A 47 4.66 3.78 -17.44
N GLY A 48 4.43 3.24 -18.64
CA GLY A 48 3.52 2.11 -18.86
C GLY A 48 3.95 0.83 -18.15
N ILE A 49 5.20 0.41 -18.39
CA ILE A 49 5.74 -0.81 -17.76
C ILE A 49 5.89 -0.63 -16.25
N SER A 50 6.36 0.53 -15.78
CA SER A 50 6.51 0.80 -14.35
C SER A 50 5.18 0.77 -13.62
N LEU A 51 4.13 1.37 -14.19
CA LEU A 51 2.80 1.35 -13.62
C LEU A 51 2.23 -0.09 -13.57
N ASP A 52 2.37 -0.84 -14.65
CA ASP A 52 1.88 -2.21 -14.69
C ASP A 52 2.69 -3.14 -13.78
N TYR A 53 3.98 -2.90 -13.62
CA TYR A 53 4.79 -3.65 -12.67
C TYR A 53 4.36 -3.39 -11.21
N ARG A 54 4.10 -2.13 -10.85
CA ARG A 54 3.57 -1.79 -9.51
C ARG A 54 2.21 -2.44 -9.27
N ARG A 55 1.32 -2.42 -10.26
CA ARG A 55 0.03 -3.13 -10.19
C ARG A 55 0.22 -4.64 -10.01
N PHE A 56 1.15 -5.23 -10.77
CA PHE A 56 1.49 -6.64 -10.62
C PHE A 56 2.02 -6.95 -9.21
N CYS A 57 2.90 -6.13 -8.65
CA CYS A 57 3.40 -6.31 -7.29
C CYS A 57 2.28 -6.26 -6.27
N SER A 58 1.41 -5.25 -6.34
CA SER A 58 0.23 -5.15 -5.47
C SER A 58 -0.71 -6.35 -5.60
N ASP A 59 -0.97 -6.81 -6.82
CA ASP A 59 -1.83 -7.98 -7.09
C ASP A 59 -1.21 -9.28 -6.63
N SER A 60 0.10 -9.45 -6.79
CA SER A 60 0.84 -10.64 -6.35
C SER A 60 0.83 -10.76 -4.82
N LEU A 61 1.07 -9.66 -4.11
CA LEU A 61 0.99 -9.63 -2.66
C LEU A 61 -0.44 -9.89 -2.17
N LEU A 62 -1.45 -9.31 -2.85
CA LEU A 62 -2.84 -9.59 -2.54
C LEU A 62 -3.22 -11.06 -2.76
N ALA A 63 -2.68 -11.70 -3.79
CA ALA A 63 -2.90 -13.13 -4.03
C ALA A 63 -2.32 -13.98 -2.90
N ASN A 64 -1.14 -13.62 -2.39
CA ASN A 64 -0.54 -14.27 -1.21
C ASN A 64 -1.43 -14.10 0.03
N TYR A 65 -1.82 -12.86 0.35
CA TYR A 65 -2.74 -12.58 1.46
C TYR A 65 -4.03 -13.40 1.36
N ARG A 66 -4.64 -13.49 0.17
CA ARG A 66 -5.86 -14.28 -0.04
C ARG A 66 -5.66 -15.76 0.17
N ALA A 67 -4.51 -16.31 -0.16
CA ALA A 67 -4.18 -17.72 0.11
C ALA A 67 -4.06 -17.97 1.61
N GLU A 68 -3.39 -17.09 2.33
CA GLU A 68 -3.27 -17.14 3.80
C GLU A 68 -4.64 -16.96 4.47
N TYR A 69 -5.43 -15.98 4.02
CA TYR A 69 -6.80 -15.76 4.47
C TYR A 69 -7.65 -17.02 4.33
N ALA A 70 -7.63 -17.66 3.15
CA ALA A 70 -8.38 -18.87 2.89
C ALA A 70 -7.95 -20.03 3.79
N ALA A 71 -6.64 -20.19 4.04
CA ALA A 71 -6.12 -21.22 4.94
C ALA A 71 -6.58 -21.01 6.39
N VAL A 72 -6.55 -19.76 6.89
CA VAL A 72 -7.04 -19.43 8.23
C VAL A 72 -8.55 -19.67 8.33
N LYS A 73 -9.33 -19.19 7.36
CA LYS A 73 -10.79 -19.35 7.34
C LYS A 73 -11.26 -20.80 7.21
N ALA A 74 -10.44 -21.66 6.63
CA ALA A 74 -10.75 -23.11 6.58
C ALA A 74 -10.74 -23.77 7.97
N VAL A 75 -9.99 -23.20 8.91
CA VAL A 75 -9.88 -23.73 10.31
C VAL A 75 -10.74 -22.93 11.28
N THR A 76 -10.78 -21.60 11.13
CA THR A 76 -11.48 -20.66 12.01
C THR A 76 -12.36 -19.71 11.22
N PRO A 77 -13.49 -20.17 10.66
CA PRO A 77 -14.32 -19.38 9.74
C PRO A 77 -14.88 -18.10 10.37
N ASP A 78 -15.17 -18.12 11.66
CA ASP A 78 -15.80 -17.01 12.37
C ASP A 78 -14.81 -15.96 12.91
N ILE A 79 -13.50 -16.25 12.90
CA ILE A 79 -12.49 -15.31 13.38
C ILE A 79 -12.17 -14.29 12.28
N PRO A 80 -12.31 -12.97 12.54
CA PRO A 80 -11.95 -11.95 11.56
C PRO A 80 -10.46 -11.96 11.24
N VAL A 81 -10.12 -11.76 9.96
CA VAL A 81 -8.74 -11.75 9.45
C VAL A 81 -8.48 -10.42 8.75
N THR A 82 -7.35 -9.83 9.05
CA THR A 82 -6.88 -8.58 8.48
C THR A 82 -5.37 -8.64 8.23
N THR A 83 -4.83 -7.58 7.66
CA THR A 83 -3.39 -7.29 7.65
C THR A 83 -3.20 -5.80 7.81
N ASN A 84 -2.13 -5.39 8.49
CA ASN A 84 -1.89 -3.99 8.77
C ASN A 84 -1.36 -3.25 7.52
N LEU A 85 -1.97 -2.13 7.23
CA LEU A 85 -1.61 -1.22 6.16
C LEU A 85 -0.66 -0.13 6.69
N MET A 86 0.07 0.52 5.81
CA MET A 86 1.15 1.47 6.16
C MET A 86 0.78 2.93 5.84
N GLY A 87 -0.34 3.43 6.35
CA GLY A 87 -0.77 4.81 6.04
C GLY A 87 -0.98 5.04 4.54
N ALA A 88 -0.60 6.19 4.02
CA ALA A 88 -0.76 6.55 2.60
C ALA A 88 0.29 5.88 1.70
N TYR A 89 0.42 4.55 1.77
CA TYR A 89 1.40 3.77 0.99
C TYR A 89 0.88 3.47 -0.41
N LYS A 90 1.35 4.20 -1.40
CA LYS A 90 0.86 4.17 -2.79
C LYS A 90 1.28 2.94 -3.61
N GLU A 91 2.15 2.09 -3.09
CA GLU A 91 2.61 0.88 -3.79
C GLU A 91 1.58 -0.26 -3.74
N LEU A 92 0.57 -0.16 -2.86
CA LEU A 92 -0.55 -1.08 -2.75
C LEU A 92 -1.87 -0.41 -3.12
N ASP A 93 -2.69 -1.10 -3.89
CA ASP A 93 -4.06 -0.67 -4.20
C ASP A 93 -5.00 -1.02 -3.04
N TYR A 94 -5.03 -0.17 -2.02
CA TYR A 94 -5.85 -0.38 -0.81
C TYR A 94 -7.33 -0.54 -1.09
N GLN A 95 -7.88 0.13 -2.11
CA GLN A 95 -9.26 -0.02 -2.52
C GLN A 95 -9.57 -1.45 -2.99
N LYS A 96 -8.62 -2.08 -3.65
CA LYS A 96 -8.72 -3.47 -4.08
C LYS A 96 -8.53 -4.43 -2.91
N TRP A 97 -7.53 -4.18 -2.06
CA TRP A 97 -7.21 -5.00 -0.90
C TRP A 97 -8.35 -5.05 0.11
N ALA A 98 -8.95 -3.92 0.44
CA ALA A 98 -10.02 -3.81 1.43
C ALA A 98 -11.23 -4.72 1.15
N LYS A 99 -11.45 -5.11 -0.11
CA LYS A 99 -12.52 -6.04 -0.50
C LYS A 99 -12.33 -7.46 0.03
N TYR A 100 -11.09 -7.82 0.35
CA TYR A 100 -10.70 -9.17 0.79
C TYR A 100 -10.31 -9.23 2.26
N MET A 101 -10.29 -8.11 2.96
CA MET A 101 -10.05 -8.01 4.41
C MET A 101 -11.38 -8.00 5.15
N ASP A 102 -11.49 -8.65 6.30
CA ASP A 102 -12.73 -8.58 7.11
C ASP A 102 -12.91 -7.17 7.70
N PHE A 103 -11.82 -6.55 8.12
CA PHE A 103 -11.76 -5.15 8.56
C PHE A 103 -10.41 -4.54 8.17
N VAL A 104 -10.34 -3.23 8.11
CA VAL A 104 -9.09 -2.51 7.84
C VAL A 104 -8.31 -2.34 9.13
N SER A 105 -7.02 -2.60 9.08
CA SER A 105 -6.09 -2.24 10.14
C SER A 105 -4.86 -1.55 9.56
N TRP A 106 -4.19 -0.70 10.36
CA TRP A 106 -3.01 0.01 9.90
C TRP A 106 -2.06 0.40 11.04
N ASP A 107 -0.85 0.83 10.66
CA ASP A 107 0.22 1.20 11.56
C ASP A 107 0.52 2.69 11.46
N ASN A 108 0.49 3.40 12.59
CA ASN A 108 0.67 4.83 12.68
C ASN A 108 1.96 5.19 13.44
N TYR A 109 2.95 5.65 12.70
CA TYR A 109 4.26 6.03 13.24
C TYR A 109 4.60 7.50 12.92
N PRO A 110 3.83 8.47 13.41
CA PRO A 110 4.11 9.86 13.12
C PRO A 110 5.39 10.33 13.80
N ALA A 111 6.20 11.09 13.08
CA ALA A 111 7.30 11.86 13.68
C ALA A 111 6.74 12.97 14.57
N ASN A 112 7.61 13.59 15.41
CA ASN A 112 7.15 14.61 16.35
C ASN A 112 6.66 15.91 15.68
N ASP A 113 7.06 16.13 14.45
CA ASP A 113 6.68 17.27 13.60
C ASP A 113 5.61 16.94 12.55
N THR A 114 5.13 15.69 12.50
CA THR A 114 4.04 15.29 11.60
C THR A 114 2.79 16.11 11.91
N PRO A 115 2.21 16.81 10.92
CA PRO A 115 0.99 17.59 11.13
C PRO A 115 -0.18 16.73 11.60
N ALA A 116 -0.95 17.20 12.57
CA ALA A 116 -2.13 16.49 13.05
C ALA A 116 -3.15 16.21 11.93
N ALA A 117 -3.23 17.10 10.93
CA ALA A 117 -4.09 16.93 9.75
C ALA A 117 -3.66 15.74 8.86
N GLU A 118 -2.37 15.46 8.76
CA GLU A 118 -1.85 14.32 8.00
C GLU A 118 -2.22 13.00 8.70
N ILE A 119 -2.08 12.95 10.02
CA ILE A 119 -2.49 11.80 10.83
C ILE A 119 -4.00 11.58 10.68
N ALA A 120 -4.80 12.64 10.79
CA ALA A 120 -6.25 12.60 10.61
C ALA A 120 -6.64 12.09 9.22
N MET A 121 -6.00 12.60 8.17
CA MET A 121 -6.22 12.16 6.79
C MET A 121 -5.96 10.66 6.61
N ASN A 122 -4.91 10.13 7.22
CA ASN A 122 -4.61 8.70 7.15
C ASN A 122 -5.68 7.86 7.88
N HIS A 123 -6.16 8.28 9.03
CA HIS A 123 -7.29 7.62 9.71
C HIS A 123 -8.56 7.65 8.85
N ASP A 124 -8.89 8.81 8.28
CA ASP A 124 -10.06 8.95 7.40
C ASP A 124 -9.93 8.12 6.13
N LEU A 125 -8.71 8.01 5.57
CA LEU A 125 -8.43 7.11 4.45
C LEU A 125 -8.76 5.66 4.83
N MET A 126 -8.26 5.16 5.96
CA MET A 126 -8.50 3.78 6.41
C MET A 126 -9.99 3.49 6.61
N ARG A 127 -10.71 4.43 7.22
CA ARG A 127 -12.16 4.33 7.33
C ARG A 127 -12.86 4.35 5.98
N GLY A 128 -12.39 5.23 5.06
CA GLY A 128 -13.01 5.46 3.75
C GLY A 128 -12.90 4.27 2.80
N ILE A 129 -11.77 3.57 2.76
CA ILE A 129 -11.55 2.44 1.84
C ILE A 129 -12.48 1.26 2.10
N LYS A 130 -13.10 1.18 3.28
CA LYS A 130 -14.12 0.17 3.61
C LYS A 130 -15.48 0.79 3.93
N GLN A 131 -15.84 1.85 3.20
CA GLN A 131 -17.17 2.46 3.20
C GLN A 131 -17.65 2.94 4.58
N GLY A 132 -16.74 3.41 5.42
CA GLY A 132 -17.05 3.92 6.75
C GLY A 132 -17.08 2.86 7.87
N GLN A 133 -16.72 1.60 7.56
CA GLN A 133 -16.52 0.60 8.61
C GLN A 133 -15.43 1.08 9.58
N PRO A 134 -15.59 0.88 10.90
CA PRO A 134 -14.51 1.11 11.85
C PRO A 134 -13.24 0.36 11.49
N PHE A 135 -12.10 0.95 11.82
CA PHE A 135 -10.79 0.35 11.57
C PHE A 135 -10.05 0.06 12.89
N ALA A 136 -9.09 -0.84 12.84
CA ALA A 136 -8.18 -1.09 13.94
C ALA A 136 -6.85 -0.36 13.72
N LEU A 137 -6.38 0.35 14.74
CA LEU A 137 -5.01 0.85 14.79
C LEU A 137 -4.14 -0.22 15.44
N MET A 138 -3.48 -1.06 14.59
CA MET A 138 -2.72 -2.22 15.08
C MET A 138 -1.40 -1.86 15.71
N GLU A 139 -0.77 -0.80 15.21
CA GLU A 139 0.48 -0.30 15.75
C GLU A 139 0.40 1.21 15.94
N GLN A 140 0.86 1.68 17.09
CA GLN A 140 0.96 3.09 17.41
C GLN A 140 2.32 3.38 18.01
N THR A 141 3.05 4.36 17.48
CA THR A 141 4.35 4.77 18.03
C THR A 141 4.20 5.27 19.48
N PRO A 142 4.73 4.55 20.48
CA PRO A 142 4.65 5.04 21.87
C PRO A 142 5.55 6.25 22.09
N SER A 143 6.80 6.22 21.61
CA SER A 143 7.74 7.33 21.73
C SER A 143 8.82 7.30 20.65
N VAL A 144 9.73 6.33 20.68
CA VAL A 144 10.86 6.21 19.76
C VAL A 144 10.68 5.01 18.80
N THR A 145 11.28 5.11 17.62
CA THR A 145 11.31 4.04 16.62
C THR A 145 12.76 3.81 16.17
N ASN A 146 13.09 2.57 15.84
CA ASN A 146 14.48 2.21 15.53
C ASN A 146 14.94 2.54 14.10
N TRP A 147 14.05 2.97 13.23
CA TRP A 147 14.35 3.29 11.81
C TRP A 147 14.47 4.79 11.52
N LEU A 148 14.13 5.65 12.46
CA LEU A 148 14.35 7.09 12.31
C LEU A 148 15.81 7.44 12.50
N SER A 149 16.34 8.33 11.69
CA SER A 149 17.71 8.85 11.82
C SER A 149 17.92 9.60 13.14
N TYR A 150 16.86 10.13 13.72
CA TYR A 150 16.83 10.82 14.99
C TYR A 150 15.53 10.48 15.74
N ASN A 151 15.67 10.01 16.99
CA ASN A 151 14.56 9.66 17.86
C ASN A 151 14.43 10.65 19.00
N ALA A 152 13.44 11.53 18.93
CA ALA A 152 13.06 12.40 20.03
C ALA A 152 11.92 11.79 20.83
N LEU A 153 11.99 11.87 22.14
CA LEU A 153 10.89 11.46 23.01
C LEU A 153 9.65 12.30 22.75
N LYS A 154 8.52 11.66 22.67
CA LYS A 154 7.23 12.36 22.64
C LYS A 154 6.95 13.02 24.00
N ARG A 155 6.32 14.18 23.96
CA ARG A 155 5.88 14.87 25.19
C ARG A 155 4.88 14.00 25.97
N PRO A 156 4.87 14.09 27.30
CA PRO A 156 3.84 13.42 28.12
C PRO A 156 2.43 13.71 27.60
N GLY A 157 1.60 12.69 27.50
CA GLY A 157 0.23 12.79 27.01
C GLY A 157 0.06 12.62 25.51
N MET A 158 1.12 12.66 24.69
CA MET A 158 1.02 12.52 23.24
C MET A 158 0.48 11.15 22.81
N MET A 159 0.90 10.07 23.45
CA MET A 159 0.37 8.73 23.16
C MET A 159 -1.15 8.69 23.34
N ARG A 160 -1.63 9.21 24.47
CA ARG A 160 -3.05 9.32 24.74
C ARG A 160 -3.78 10.19 23.72
N LEU A 161 -3.21 11.34 23.34
CA LEU A 161 -3.80 12.23 22.33
C LEU A 161 -3.93 11.54 20.98
N LEU A 162 -2.90 10.86 20.52
CA LEU A 162 -2.91 10.13 19.24
C LEU A 162 -3.93 8.99 19.25
N SER A 163 -4.06 8.26 20.36
CA SER A 163 -5.08 7.21 20.51
C SER A 163 -6.51 7.79 20.47
N TYR A 164 -6.75 8.91 21.16
CA TYR A 164 -8.05 9.60 21.08
C TYR A 164 -8.34 10.17 19.71
N GLN A 165 -7.31 10.63 18.97
CA GLN A 165 -7.48 11.06 17.59
C GLN A 165 -7.93 9.89 16.71
N ALA A 166 -7.31 8.72 16.83
CA ALA A 166 -7.71 7.51 16.07
C ALA A 166 -9.17 7.15 16.34
N VAL A 167 -9.57 7.12 17.62
CA VAL A 167 -10.97 6.85 18.01
C VAL A 167 -11.93 7.91 17.46
N ALA A 168 -11.57 9.19 17.52
CA ALA A 168 -12.39 10.28 16.98
C ALA A 168 -12.59 10.17 15.45
N HIS A 169 -11.63 9.59 14.74
CA HIS A 169 -11.68 9.31 13.30
C HIS A 169 -12.27 7.93 12.95
N GLY A 170 -12.72 7.16 13.94
CA GLY A 170 -13.51 5.95 13.75
C GLY A 170 -12.78 4.64 13.97
N ALA A 171 -11.63 4.65 14.67
CA ALA A 171 -11.05 3.42 15.18
C ALA A 171 -11.93 2.85 16.30
N ASP A 172 -12.20 1.55 16.31
CA ASP A 172 -12.81 0.83 17.40
C ASP A 172 -11.79 0.00 18.21
N THR A 173 -10.59 -0.09 17.72
CA THR A 173 -9.46 -0.81 18.32
C THR A 173 -8.18 0.05 18.20
N VAL A 174 -7.47 0.20 19.33
CA VAL A 174 -6.21 0.95 19.41
C VAL A 174 -5.22 0.20 20.29
#